data_39050bfe0aa19f1a45ff91f95dc8c7fe
#
_entry.id   39050bfe0aa19f1a45ff91f95dc8c7fe
#
_cell.length_a   1.000
_cell.length_b   1.000
_cell.length_c   1.000
_cell.angle_alpha   90.00
_cell.angle_beta   90.00
_cell.angle_gamma   90.00
#
_symmetry.space_group_name_H-M   'P 1'
#
loop_
_entity.id
_entity.type
_entity.pdbx_description
1 polymer ?
#
loop_
_entity_poly.entity_id
_entity_poly.type
_entity_poly.pdbx_seq_one_letter_code
_entity_poly.pdbx_strand_id
1 'polypeptide(L)'
;FVRPLLNAFYHNEAYMDPETELQVAQMICSQLNAAVLSQIAASMITDENMVVLYNGPEKEGLVNPTEEQLAAVIAAVKTAEIEANVEEAVNEPLISKNLKGSKVKKAEEGIYGSTVWTLKNGLKVVVLPTEYKKDQVIMNLKFDGGKTLVSDEEIVSLEDNIWSVYLSNTGISKFPSTVLSKMLAGKNVSMNPYIGGTQHGISGQSTPKDLETAFQLMYLLFAEPRFDAEEYATGIQQIEAILPNIENNPDFLFQNYVSKTLYGGNKRVVELNGETLASASLDTIETVYRRLFNNVGGATLYIIGNVDLETLKPMVEKYAGSLPKGKKGTKVNEANMIQMV
;
A
#
# COMPACT_ATOMS: atom_id res chain seq x y z
N PHE A 1 8.68 -4.23 -26.22
CA PHE A 1 8.96 -3.87 -27.63
C PHE A 1 7.81 -4.21 -28.57
N VAL A 2 7.18 -5.39 -28.46
CA VAL A 2 6.14 -5.82 -29.43
C VAL A 2 4.85 -5.00 -29.30
N ARG A 3 4.39 -4.71 -28.06
CA ARG A 3 3.10 -4.03 -27.83
C ARG A 3 3.05 -2.59 -28.39
N PRO A 4 4.07 -1.73 -28.22
CA PRO A 4 4.08 -0.41 -28.87
C PRO A 4 4.04 -0.47 -30.40
N LEU A 5 4.76 -1.43 -31.01
CA LEU A 5 4.72 -1.63 -32.46
C LEU A 5 3.35 -2.09 -32.96
N LEU A 6 2.69 -2.99 -32.24
CA LEU A 6 1.33 -3.42 -32.54
C LEU A 6 0.33 -2.26 -32.41
N ASN A 7 0.44 -1.45 -31.36
CA ASN A 7 -0.42 -0.29 -31.18
C ASN A 7 -0.24 0.72 -32.32
N ALA A 8 1.01 1.06 -32.66
CA ALA A 8 1.30 1.94 -33.77
C ALA A 8 0.70 1.43 -35.09
N PHE A 9 0.79 0.12 -35.35
CA PHE A 9 0.20 -0.52 -36.52
C PHE A 9 -1.33 -0.46 -36.53
N TYR A 10 -2.00 -0.83 -35.41
CA TYR A 10 -3.45 -0.85 -35.34
C TYR A 10 -4.10 0.52 -35.34
N HIS A 11 -3.43 1.53 -34.79
CA HIS A 11 -3.94 2.90 -34.73
C HIS A 11 -3.42 3.79 -35.82
N ASN A 12 -2.57 3.25 -36.72
CA ASN A 12 -1.90 4.01 -37.77
C ASN A 12 -1.15 5.23 -37.23
N GLU A 13 -0.46 5.04 -36.13
CA GLU A 13 0.32 6.06 -35.42
C GLU A 13 1.81 5.93 -35.76
N ALA A 14 2.54 7.05 -35.70
CA ALA A 14 3.98 7.03 -35.86
C ALA A 14 4.64 6.33 -34.66
N TYR A 15 5.50 5.35 -34.92
CA TYR A 15 6.34 4.74 -33.86
C TYR A 15 7.52 5.67 -33.59
N MET A 16 7.71 6.01 -32.33
CA MET A 16 8.91 6.68 -31.85
C MET A 16 9.76 5.70 -31.05
N ASP A 17 11.08 5.77 -31.23
CA ASP A 17 11.99 5.04 -30.35
C ASP A 17 11.95 5.64 -28.93
N PRO A 18 12.29 4.85 -27.88
CA PRO A 18 12.17 5.30 -26.48
C PRO A 18 12.97 6.56 -26.13
N GLU A 19 14.05 6.82 -26.84
CA GLU A 19 14.91 7.98 -26.61
C GLU A 19 14.25 9.27 -27.15
N THR A 20 13.68 9.18 -28.36
CA THR A 20 12.89 10.25 -28.97
C THR A 20 11.61 10.51 -28.15
N GLU A 21 10.91 9.46 -27.72
CA GLU A 21 9.72 9.57 -26.88
C GLU A 21 10.02 10.32 -25.57
N LEU A 22 11.13 9.99 -24.91
CA LEU A 22 11.58 10.69 -23.71
C LEU A 22 11.86 12.17 -23.96
N GLN A 23 12.55 12.51 -25.07
CA GLN A 23 12.85 13.90 -25.42
C GLN A 23 11.57 14.70 -25.67
N VAL A 24 10.62 14.14 -26.42
CA VAL A 24 9.32 14.77 -26.69
C VAL A 24 8.53 14.95 -25.40
N ALA A 25 8.47 13.93 -24.53
CA ALA A 25 7.80 14.02 -23.23
C ALA A 25 8.42 15.11 -22.35
N GLN A 26 9.75 15.19 -22.26
CA GLN A 26 10.44 16.23 -21.51
C GLN A 26 10.16 17.64 -22.07
N MET A 27 10.14 17.80 -23.39
CA MET A 27 9.80 19.07 -24.03
C MET A 27 8.37 19.51 -23.70
N ILE A 28 7.40 18.61 -23.81
CA ILE A 28 5.99 18.88 -23.47
C ILE A 28 5.88 19.22 -21.98
N CYS A 29 6.43 18.39 -21.09
CA CYS A 29 6.36 18.60 -19.63
C CYS A 29 6.99 19.93 -19.20
N SER A 30 8.04 20.38 -19.89
CA SER A 30 8.70 21.66 -19.60
C SER A 30 7.82 22.90 -19.87
N GLN A 31 6.81 22.75 -20.71
CA GLN A 31 5.88 23.83 -21.07
C GLN A 31 4.58 23.77 -20.25
N LEU A 32 4.32 22.67 -19.53
CA LEU A 32 3.13 22.51 -18.70
C LEU A 32 3.27 23.34 -17.41
N ASN A 33 2.23 24.11 -17.12
CA ASN A 33 2.04 24.81 -15.87
C ASN A 33 0.55 24.80 -15.49
N ALA A 34 0.22 25.27 -14.29
CA ALA A 34 -1.16 25.23 -13.79
C ALA A 34 -2.14 25.96 -14.71
N ALA A 35 -1.75 27.10 -15.31
CA ALA A 35 -2.63 27.86 -16.20
C ALA A 35 -2.91 27.09 -17.50
N VAL A 36 -1.90 26.47 -18.11
CA VAL A 36 -2.07 25.64 -19.30
C VAL A 36 -2.94 24.43 -19.02
N LEU A 37 -2.72 23.74 -17.88
CA LEU A 37 -3.54 22.59 -17.50
C LEU A 37 -4.99 22.99 -17.23
N SER A 38 -5.23 24.11 -16.56
CA SER A 38 -6.58 24.64 -16.33
C SER A 38 -7.30 24.99 -17.65
N GLN A 39 -6.56 25.56 -18.61
CA GLN A 39 -7.10 25.89 -19.94
C GLN A 39 -7.46 24.61 -20.73
N ILE A 40 -6.59 23.59 -20.70
CA ILE A 40 -6.88 22.29 -21.32
C ILE A 40 -8.10 21.66 -20.67
N ALA A 41 -8.18 21.61 -19.32
CA ALA A 41 -9.31 21.05 -18.60
C ALA A 41 -10.63 21.78 -18.95
N ALA A 42 -10.60 23.11 -19.02
CA ALA A 42 -11.77 23.91 -19.43
C ALA A 42 -12.22 23.60 -20.86
N SER A 43 -11.30 23.31 -21.78
CA SER A 43 -11.62 22.97 -23.17
C SER A 43 -12.19 21.54 -23.34
N MET A 44 -12.04 20.67 -22.35
CA MET A 44 -12.57 19.30 -22.38
C MET A 44 -14.06 19.21 -22.07
N ILE A 45 -14.62 20.25 -21.41
CA ILE A 45 -16.03 20.32 -21.05
C ILE A 45 -16.75 21.26 -22.01
N THR A 46 -17.49 20.70 -22.94
CA THR A 46 -18.25 21.44 -23.96
C THR A 46 -19.73 21.10 -23.86
N ASP A 47 -20.59 21.99 -24.37
CA ASP A 47 -22.04 21.75 -24.48
C ASP A 47 -22.37 20.83 -25.68
N GLU A 48 -21.43 20.63 -26.57
CA GLU A 48 -21.58 19.77 -27.74
C GLU A 48 -21.21 18.33 -27.40
N ASN A 49 -21.99 17.38 -27.89
CA ASN A 49 -21.78 15.93 -27.70
C ASN A 49 -21.77 15.47 -26.22
N MET A 50 -22.42 16.20 -25.33
CA MET A 50 -22.55 15.80 -23.94
C MET A 50 -23.67 14.77 -23.78
N VAL A 51 -23.33 13.62 -23.17
CA VAL A 51 -24.30 12.58 -22.79
C VAL A 51 -24.27 12.44 -21.27
N VAL A 52 -25.42 12.53 -20.64
CA VAL A 52 -25.57 12.34 -19.20
C VAL A 52 -26.24 11.00 -18.95
N LEU A 53 -25.55 10.12 -18.25
CA LEU A 53 -26.08 8.81 -17.82
C LEU A 53 -26.22 8.82 -16.31
N TYR A 54 -27.43 8.56 -15.83
CA TYR A 54 -27.68 8.31 -14.43
C TYR A 54 -27.92 6.82 -14.20
N ASN A 55 -27.13 6.23 -13.31
CA ASN A 55 -27.26 4.85 -12.89
C ASN A 55 -27.54 4.82 -11.38
N GLY A 56 -28.74 4.43 -11.00
CA GLY A 56 -29.19 4.37 -9.61
C GLY A 56 -29.87 3.04 -9.31
N PRO A 57 -29.82 2.56 -8.04
CA PRO A 57 -30.53 1.35 -7.66
C PRO A 57 -32.04 1.56 -7.64
N GLU A 58 -32.80 0.57 -8.10
CA GLU A 58 -34.22 0.47 -7.83
C GLU A 58 -34.42 -0.13 -6.43
N LYS A 59 -34.74 0.72 -5.47
CA LYS A 59 -34.98 0.31 -4.08
C LYS A 59 -36.25 0.99 -3.55
N GLU A 60 -37.06 0.25 -2.81
CA GLU A 60 -38.25 0.75 -2.19
C GLU A 60 -37.94 1.98 -1.29
N GLY A 61 -38.64 3.09 -1.50
CA GLY A 61 -38.41 4.35 -0.79
C GLY A 61 -37.31 5.25 -1.37
N LEU A 62 -36.58 4.81 -2.40
CA LEU A 62 -35.63 5.62 -3.13
C LEU A 62 -36.27 6.22 -4.38
N VAL A 63 -36.28 7.55 -4.47
CA VAL A 63 -36.76 8.27 -5.66
C VAL A 63 -35.56 8.63 -6.53
N ASN A 64 -35.45 8.00 -7.70
CA ASN A 64 -34.44 8.38 -8.68
C ASN A 64 -34.78 9.73 -9.33
N PRO A 65 -33.77 10.56 -9.68
CA PRO A 65 -33.99 11.84 -10.32
C PRO A 65 -34.59 11.68 -11.71
N THR A 66 -35.47 12.65 -12.10
CA THR A 66 -35.99 12.73 -13.47
C THR A 66 -34.96 13.40 -14.41
N GLU A 67 -35.17 13.30 -15.72
CA GLU A 67 -34.33 13.99 -16.73
C GLU A 67 -34.37 15.52 -16.52
N GLU A 68 -35.53 16.08 -16.18
CA GLU A 68 -35.66 17.51 -15.91
C GLU A 68 -34.88 17.95 -14.68
N GLN A 69 -34.87 17.10 -13.63
CA GLN A 69 -34.09 17.38 -12.43
C GLN A 69 -32.58 17.33 -12.72
N LEU A 70 -32.12 16.35 -13.50
CA LEU A 70 -30.73 16.28 -13.92
C LEU A 70 -30.33 17.48 -14.80
N ALA A 71 -31.17 17.85 -15.76
CA ALA A 71 -30.94 19.01 -16.61
C ALA A 71 -30.91 20.34 -15.80
N ALA A 72 -31.78 20.46 -14.78
CA ALA A 72 -31.77 21.61 -13.90
C ALA A 72 -30.51 21.73 -13.05
N VAL A 73 -29.96 20.61 -12.56
CA VAL A 73 -28.68 20.59 -11.83
C VAL A 73 -27.53 21.05 -12.74
N ILE A 74 -27.47 20.54 -13.96
CA ILE A 74 -26.44 20.94 -14.94
C ILE A 74 -26.49 22.43 -15.24
N ALA A 75 -27.72 22.96 -15.48
CA ALA A 75 -27.92 24.38 -15.74
C ALA A 75 -27.54 25.25 -14.51
N ALA A 76 -27.85 24.79 -13.32
CA ALA A 76 -27.49 25.50 -12.09
C ALA A 76 -25.97 25.55 -11.86
N VAL A 77 -25.26 24.46 -12.11
CA VAL A 77 -23.78 24.40 -11.97
C VAL A 77 -23.08 25.35 -12.95
N LYS A 78 -23.61 25.52 -14.17
CA LYS A 78 -23.03 26.45 -15.16
C LYS A 78 -23.04 27.90 -14.73
N THR A 79 -23.99 28.29 -13.85
CA THR A 79 -24.17 29.67 -13.39
C THR A 79 -23.76 29.86 -11.92
N ALA A 80 -23.42 28.80 -11.23
CA ALA A 80 -23.01 28.86 -9.84
C ALA A 80 -21.65 29.54 -9.67
N GLU A 81 -21.54 30.43 -8.68
CA GLU A 81 -20.22 30.86 -8.19
C GLU A 81 -19.60 29.69 -7.40
N ILE A 82 -18.61 29.07 -7.99
CA ILE A 82 -17.88 27.96 -7.34
C ILE A 82 -16.58 28.52 -6.79
N GLU A 83 -16.44 28.46 -5.48
CA GLU A 83 -15.15 28.80 -4.84
C GLU A 83 -14.08 27.75 -5.22
N ALA A 84 -12.88 28.23 -5.54
CA ALA A 84 -11.77 27.34 -5.79
C ALA A 84 -11.45 26.50 -4.55
N ASN A 85 -11.35 25.21 -4.71
CA ASN A 85 -10.86 24.35 -3.64
C ASN A 85 -9.36 24.63 -3.41
N VAL A 86 -9.06 25.44 -2.41
CA VAL A 86 -7.68 25.76 -2.00
C VAL A 86 -7.23 24.69 -1.03
N GLU A 87 -6.57 23.67 -1.55
CA GLU A 87 -5.91 22.70 -0.72
C GLU A 87 -4.58 23.25 -0.19
N GLU A 88 -4.41 23.26 1.12
CA GLU A 88 -3.10 23.59 1.72
C GLU A 88 -2.11 22.49 1.35
N ALA A 89 -1.01 22.89 0.71
CA ALA A 89 0.10 21.97 0.45
C ALA A 89 0.70 21.51 1.78
N VAL A 90 0.75 20.20 2.00
CA VAL A 90 1.39 19.64 3.20
C VAL A 90 2.91 19.72 3.02
N ASN A 91 3.52 20.78 3.56
CA ASN A 91 4.96 21.03 3.45
C ASN A 91 5.76 20.49 4.64
N GLU A 92 5.18 19.65 5.47
CA GLU A 92 5.88 19.06 6.60
C GLU A 92 6.62 17.75 6.23
N PRO A 93 7.76 17.46 6.85
CA PRO A 93 8.49 16.23 6.60
C PRO A 93 7.72 15.01 7.17
N LEU A 94 7.84 13.84 6.53
CA LEU A 94 7.29 12.59 7.04
C LEU A 94 7.72 12.30 8.48
N ILE A 95 8.97 12.60 8.81
CA ILE A 95 9.52 12.47 10.16
C ILE A 95 10.11 13.81 10.58
N SER A 96 9.48 14.46 11.55
CA SER A 96 9.93 15.75 12.10
C SER A 96 10.89 15.60 13.28
N LYS A 97 10.87 14.47 13.98
CA LYS A 97 11.75 14.21 15.13
C LYS A 97 13.15 13.77 14.70
N ASN A 98 14.14 14.11 15.52
CA ASN A 98 15.50 13.65 15.31
C ASN A 98 15.64 12.18 15.75
N LEU A 99 15.91 11.29 14.81
CA LEU A 99 16.14 9.88 15.08
C LEU A 99 17.57 9.65 15.58
N LYS A 100 17.72 9.00 16.74
CA LYS A 100 19.04 8.76 17.35
C LYS A 100 19.87 7.74 16.57
N GLY A 101 19.21 6.80 15.89
CA GLY A 101 19.88 5.74 15.16
C GLY A 101 20.62 4.72 16.02
N SER A 102 21.25 3.77 15.36
CA SER A 102 22.10 2.76 15.98
C SER A 102 23.16 2.31 14.99
N LYS A 103 24.42 2.38 15.40
CA LYS A 103 25.55 2.04 14.53
C LYS A 103 25.64 0.56 14.22
N VAL A 104 26.20 0.25 13.05
CA VAL A 104 26.64 -1.10 12.71
C VAL A 104 27.69 -1.55 13.71
N LYS A 105 27.41 -2.65 14.42
CA LYS A 105 28.32 -3.28 15.39
C LYS A 105 29.26 -4.29 14.72
N LYS A 106 28.74 -5.02 13.73
CA LYS A 106 29.46 -6.06 12.99
C LYS A 106 29.07 -6.01 11.51
N ALA A 107 30.05 -6.22 10.64
CA ALA A 107 29.86 -6.39 9.22
C ALA A 107 30.56 -7.68 8.80
N GLU A 108 29.87 -8.50 8.01
CA GLU A 108 30.35 -9.81 7.53
C GLU A 108 29.95 -9.98 6.07
N GLU A 109 30.68 -10.82 5.37
CA GLU A 109 30.27 -11.30 4.06
C GLU A 109 29.16 -12.36 4.23
N GLY A 110 28.11 -12.23 3.43
CA GLY A 110 27.01 -13.17 3.37
C GLY A 110 27.06 -14.05 2.12
N ILE A 111 26.01 -14.82 1.91
CA ILE A 111 25.87 -15.65 0.70
C ILE A 111 25.67 -14.78 -0.55
N TYR A 112 26.05 -15.28 -1.70
CA TYR A 112 25.91 -14.62 -3.01
C TYR A 112 26.55 -13.23 -3.12
N GLY A 113 27.62 -12.96 -2.34
CA GLY A 113 28.29 -11.66 -2.31
C GLY A 113 27.51 -10.57 -1.56
N SER A 114 26.52 -10.94 -0.76
CA SER A 114 25.81 -9.99 0.09
C SER A 114 26.69 -9.52 1.26
N THR A 115 26.39 -8.34 1.76
CA THR A 115 26.97 -7.80 3.01
C THR A 115 25.94 -7.93 4.13
N VAL A 116 26.35 -8.47 5.27
CA VAL A 116 25.51 -8.63 6.45
C VAL A 116 25.97 -7.68 7.54
N TRP A 117 25.11 -6.73 7.92
CA TRP A 117 25.33 -5.84 9.05
C TRP A 117 24.50 -6.27 10.26
N THR A 118 25.09 -6.24 11.45
CA THR A 118 24.38 -6.37 12.71
C THR A 118 24.42 -5.02 13.43
N LEU A 119 23.25 -4.45 13.67
CA LEU A 119 23.11 -3.16 14.38
C LEU A 119 23.16 -3.35 15.90
N LYS A 120 23.45 -2.27 16.63
CA LYS A 120 23.45 -2.29 18.12
C LYS A 120 22.06 -2.54 18.72
N ASN A 121 20.97 -2.25 18.00
CA ASN A 121 19.60 -2.58 18.42
C ASN A 121 19.23 -4.05 18.22
N GLY A 122 20.13 -4.86 17.62
CA GLY A 122 19.95 -6.28 17.39
C GLY A 122 19.41 -6.66 16.03
N LEU A 123 19.05 -5.70 15.19
CA LEU A 123 18.57 -5.96 13.84
C LEU A 123 19.71 -6.45 12.96
N LYS A 124 19.45 -7.52 12.21
CA LYS A 124 20.30 -7.98 11.11
C LYS A 124 19.85 -7.31 9.81
N VAL A 125 20.80 -6.83 9.01
CA VAL A 125 20.54 -6.23 7.70
C VAL A 125 21.36 -6.96 6.66
N VAL A 126 20.72 -7.53 5.67
CA VAL A 126 21.37 -8.25 4.54
C VAL A 126 21.21 -7.37 3.32
N VAL A 127 22.32 -6.93 2.75
CA VAL A 127 22.36 -6.09 1.56
C VAL A 127 22.95 -6.86 0.41
N LEU A 128 22.23 -6.95 -0.69
CA LEU A 128 22.68 -7.55 -1.93
C LEU A 128 22.60 -6.51 -3.06
N PRO A 129 23.70 -5.79 -3.36
CA PRO A 129 23.75 -4.91 -4.52
C PRO A 129 23.59 -5.70 -5.81
N THR A 130 22.74 -5.24 -6.72
CA THR A 130 22.52 -5.86 -8.03
C THR A 130 22.32 -4.81 -9.12
N GLU A 131 22.68 -5.13 -10.34
CA GLU A 131 22.52 -4.27 -11.52
C GLU A 131 21.37 -4.72 -12.45
N TYR A 132 20.54 -5.68 -12.01
CA TYR A 132 19.46 -6.21 -12.86
C TYR A 132 18.44 -5.16 -13.27
N LYS A 133 18.14 -4.21 -12.37
CA LYS A 133 17.28 -3.04 -12.63
C LYS A 133 17.91 -1.80 -12.00
N LYS A 134 18.22 -0.80 -12.83
CA LYS A 134 18.88 0.43 -12.37
C LYS A 134 18.00 1.32 -11.48
N ASP A 135 16.69 1.18 -11.58
CA ASP A 135 15.67 2.00 -10.93
C ASP A 135 14.89 1.26 -9.82
N GLN A 136 15.40 0.12 -9.33
CA GLN A 136 14.69 -0.67 -8.34
C GLN A 136 15.59 -1.05 -7.15
N VAL A 137 15.03 -0.82 -5.95
CA VAL A 137 15.51 -1.35 -4.68
C VAL A 137 14.34 -2.00 -3.96
N ILE A 138 14.47 -3.28 -3.62
CA ILE A 138 13.47 -4.05 -2.87
C ILE A 138 13.90 -4.08 -1.41
N MET A 139 12.96 -3.82 -0.50
CA MET A 139 13.16 -3.87 0.94
C MET A 139 12.16 -4.80 1.60
N ASN A 140 12.63 -5.62 2.56
CA ASN A 140 11.77 -6.48 3.36
C ASN A 140 12.31 -6.62 4.80
N LEU A 141 11.65 -5.96 5.73
CA LEU A 141 11.86 -6.17 7.16
C LEU A 141 11.00 -7.36 7.61
N LYS A 142 11.63 -8.51 7.84
CA LYS A 142 10.97 -9.80 8.03
C LYS A 142 11.12 -10.30 9.45
N PHE A 143 10.04 -10.85 10.00
CA PHE A 143 9.95 -11.57 11.27
C PHE A 143 9.34 -12.95 11.04
N ASP A 144 9.68 -13.90 11.90
CA ASP A 144 9.03 -15.22 11.92
C ASP A 144 7.79 -15.19 12.81
N GLY A 145 6.85 -16.09 12.54
CA GLY A 145 5.64 -16.31 13.32
C GLY A 145 4.35 -16.02 12.55
N GLY A 146 4.18 -14.82 12.04
CA GLY A 146 2.99 -14.46 11.26
C GLY A 146 1.65 -14.76 11.95
N LYS A 147 0.65 -15.19 11.19
CA LYS A 147 -0.68 -15.56 11.71
C LYS A 147 -0.63 -16.70 12.74
N THR A 148 0.48 -17.50 12.85
CA THR A 148 0.59 -18.53 13.89
C THR A 148 0.68 -17.95 15.30
N LEU A 149 1.02 -16.66 15.46
CA LEU A 149 1.09 -15.94 16.74
C LEU A 149 -0.23 -15.27 17.12
N VAL A 150 -1.24 -15.42 16.29
CA VAL A 150 -2.57 -14.81 16.45
C VAL A 150 -3.54 -15.88 16.99
N SER A 151 -4.43 -15.52 17.90
CA SER A 151 -5.44 -16.46 18.41
C SER A 151 -6.52 -16.75 17.37
N ASP A 152 -7.35 -17.77 17.64
CA ASP A 152 -8.44 -18.14 16.72
C ASP A 152 -9.54 -17.08 16.66
N GLU A 153 -9.71 -16.30 17.72
CA GLU A 153 -10.66 -15.17 17.75
C GLU A 153 -10.10 -13.96 17.03
N GLU A 154 -8.81 -13.66 17.20
CA GLU A 154 -8.15 -12.50 16.60
C GLU A 154 -7.98 -12.64 15.08
N ILE A 155 -7.79 -13.88 14.58
CA ILE A 155 -7.48 -14.13 13.16
C ILE A 155 -8.59 -13.66 12.21
N VAL A 156 -9.84 -13.60 12.70
CA VAL A 156 -11.00 -13.11 11.96
C VAL A 156 -10.82 -11.68 11.47
N SER A 157 -10.26 -10.80 12.33
CA SER A 157 -9.97 -9.40 11.95
C SER A 157 -8.78 -9.27 10.98
N LEU A 158 -8.03 -10.35 10.74
CA LEU A 158 -6.94 -10.45 9.79
C LEU A 158 -7.30 -11.27 8.55
N GLU A 159 -8.61 -11.45 8.28
CA GLU A 159 -9.06 -12.00 7.01
C GLU A 159 -8.50 -11.14 5.86
N ASP A 160 -8.09 -11.76 4.76
CA ASP A 160 -7.23 -11.10 3.77
C ASP A 160 -7.88 -9.89 3.08
N ASN A 161 -9.20 -9.90 2.85
CA ASN A 161 -9.91 -8.76 2.29
C ASN A 161 -10.07 -7.63 3.32
N ILE A 162 -10.40 -7.96 4.57
CA ILE A 162 -10.52 -6.99 5.67
C ILE A 162 -9.18 -6.30 5.89
N TRP A 163 -8.10 -7.08 5.95
CA TRP A 163 -6.75 -6.56 6.09
C TRP A 163 -6.34 -5.67 4.91
N SER A 164 -6.62 -6.11 3.67
CA SER A 164 -6.28 -5.35 2.46
C SER A 164 -7.03 -4.03 2.38
N VAL A 165 -8.32 -4.03 2.71
CA VAL A 165 -9.15 -2.81 2.70
C VAL A 165 -8.74 -1.86 3.82
N TYR A 166 -8.42 -2.37 5.02
CA TYR A 166 -7.83 -1.55 6.08
C TYR A 166 -6.56 -0.86 5.58
N LEU A 167 -5.60 -1.59 5.00
CA LEU A 167 -4.35 -1.02 4.49
C LEU A 167 -4.55 0.01 3.37
N SER A 168 -5.55 -0.20 2.53
CA SER A 168 -5.83 0.70 1.39
C SER A 168 -6.45 2.03 1.83
N ASN A 169 -7.15 2.04 2.96
CA ASN A 169 -7.84 3.23 3.47
C ASN A 169 -7.03 3.95 4.56
N THR A 170 -6.13 3.24 5.25
CA THR A 170 -5.36 3.86 6.33
C THR A 170 -4.18 4.67 5.82
N GLY A 171 -3.86 5.74 6.53
CA GLY A 171 -2.64 6.51 6.33
C GLY A 171 -1.48 5.98 7.17
N ILE A 172 -0.52 6.85 7.50
CA ILE A 172 0.65 6.53 8.33
C ILE A 172 0.84 7.61 9.37
N SER A 173 1.08 7.25 10.64
CA SER A 173 1.31 8.18 11.73
C SER A 173 0.15 9.19 11.85
N LYS A 174 0.42 10.47 11.78
CA LYS A 174 -0.59 11.53 11.80
C LYS A 174 -1.20 11.85 10.42
N PHE A 175 -0.67 11.26 9.35
CA PHE A 175 -1.08 11.56 7.99
C PHE A 175 -2.18 10.61 7.51
N PRO A 176 -3.40 11.10 7.24
CA PRO A 176 -4.42 10.33 6.53
C PRO A 176 -3.94 9.88 5.15
N SER A 177 -4.54 8.84 4.59
CA SER A 177 -4.15 8.26 3.29
C SER A 177 -4.16 9.29 2.15
N THR A 178 -5.13 10.20 2.14
CA THR A 178 -5.23 11.28 1.14
C THR A 178 -4.08 12.28 1.22
N VAL A 179 -3.68 12.65 2.44
CA VAL A 179 -2.52 13.54 2.70
C VAL A 179 -1.22 12.85 2.32
N LEU A 180 -1.06 11.59 2.76
CA LEU A 180 0.12 10.79 2.45
C LEU A 180 0.33 10.64 0.94
N SER A 181 -0.73 10.37 0.19
CA SER A 181 -0.68 10.25 -1.28
C SER A 181 -0.16 11.53 -1.94
N LYS A 182 -0.57 12.71 -1.45
CA LYS A 182 -0.06 14.01 -1.93
C LYS A 182 1.41 14.21 -1.58
N MET A 183 1.84 13.85 -0.35
CA MET A 183 3.25 13.94 0.08
C MET A 183 4.17 13.02 -0.72
N LEU A 184 3.64 11.92 -1.22
CA LEU A 184 4.37 10.93 -2.03
C LEU A 184 4.22 11.16 -3.53
N ALA A 185 3.48 12.18 -3.98
CA ALA A 185 3.31 12.49 -5.38
C ALA A 185 4.67 12.73 -6.06
N GLY A 186 4.90 12.10 -7.21
CA GLY A 186 6.16 12.16 -7.96
C GLY A 186 7.29 11.30 -7.39
N LYS A 187 7.04 10.52 -6.34
CA LYS A 187 7.97 9.51 -5.80
C LYS A 187 7.55 8.11 -6.25
N ASN A 188 8.53 7.30 -6.60
CA ASN A 188 8.31 5.90 -6.92
C ASN A 188 8.75 5.03 -5.71
N VAL A 189 7.86 4.92 -4.75
CA VAL A 189 8.08 4.22 -3.49
C VAL A 189 6.78 3.60 -2.99
N SER A 190 6.86 2.38 -2.50
CA SER A 190 5.78 1.73 -1.77
C SER A 190 6.34 0.88 -0.64
N MET A 191 5.75 0.97 0.55
CA MET A 191 6.07 0.14 1.71
C MET A 191 4.76 -0.24 2.39
N ASN A 192 4.54 -1.53 2.63
CA ASN A 192 3.32 -2.04 3.24
C ASN A 192 3.64 -3.09 4.31
N PRO A 193 2.92 -3.09 5.45
CA PRO A 193 3.00 -4.17 6.41
C PRO A 193 2.26 -5.40 5.88
N TYR A 194 2.73 -6.58 6.26
CA TYR A 194 2.07 -7.85 5.97
C TYR A 194 2.08 -8.79 7.17
N ILE A 195 1.04 -9.60 7.30
CA ILE A 195 0.92 -10.66 8.31
C ILE A 195 0.51 -11.92 7.56
N GLY A 196 1.51 -12.68 7.09
CA GLY A 196 1.31 -13.94 6.38
C GLY A 196 1.19 -15.15 7.33
N GLY A 197 1.10 -16.35 6.80
CA GLY A 197 0.91 -17.58 7.59
C GLY A 197 1.97 -17.77 8.67
N THR A 198 3.26 -17.80 8.30
CA THR A 198 4.38 -18.07 9.21
C THR A 198 5.36 -16.92 9.36
N GLN A 199 5.12 -15.80 8.70
CA GLN A 199 5.98 -14.62 8.68
C GLN A 199 5.15 -13.35 8.69
N HIS A 200 5.70 -12.29 9.27
CA HIS A 200 5.14 -10.95 9.18
C HIS A 200 6.26 -9.93 8.97
N GLY A 201 5.91 -8.74 8.56
CA GLY A 201 6.95 -7.75 8.28
C GLY A 201 6.42 -6.52 7.56
N ILE A 202 7.38 -5.74 7.04
CA ILE A 202 7.11 -4.57 6.21
C ILE A 202 7.94 -4.73 4.94
N SER A 203 7.29 -4.79 3.80
CA SER A 203 7.94 -4.99 2.51
C SER A 203 7.51 -3.95 1.48
N GLY A 204 8.39 -3.73 0.51
CA GLY A 204 8.10 -2.82 -0.57
C GLY A 204 9.29 -2.57 -1.45
N GLN A 205 9.20 -1.51 -2.23
CA GLN A 205 10.25 -1.13 -3.17
C GLN A 205 10.34 0.39 -3.34
N SER A 206 11.46 0.82 -3.85
CA SER A 206 11.69 2.20 -4.27
C SER A 206 12.67 2.29 -5.43
N THR A 207 12.80 3.49 -6.00
CA THR A 207 13.99 3.83 -6.79
C THR A 207 15.16 4.16 -5.87
N PRO A 208 16.42 4.13 -6.33
CA PRO A 208 17.57 4.63 -5.56
C PRO A 208 17.38 6.08 -5.10
N LYS A 209 16.73 6.92 -5.92
CA LYS A 209 16.42 8.32 -5.62
C LYS A 209 15.46 8.47 -4.43
N ASP A 210 14.48 7.57 -4.31
CA ASP A 210 13.43 7.63 -3.30
C ASP A 210 13.69 6.72 -2.10
N LEU A 211 14.89 6.12 -2.02
CA LEU A 211 15.24 5.10 -1.00
C LEU A 211 15.13 5.65 0.43
N GLU A 212 15.51 6.90 0.68
CA GLU A 212 15.35 7.50 2.01
C GLU A 212 13.86 7.60 2.40
N THR A 213 12.97 7.89 1.44
CA THR A 213 11.52 7.88 1.66
C THR A 213 11.04 6.47 2.04
N ALA A 214 11.55 5.40 1.38
CA ALA A 214 11.23 4.03 1.76
C ALA A 214 11.62 3.70 3.20
N PHE A 215 12.79 4.14 3.65
CA PHE A 215 13.22 3.99 5.04
C PHE A 215 12.34 4.79 6.02
N GLN A 216 11.91 5.98 5.65
CA GLN A 216 11.00 6.79 6.47
C GLN A 216 9.63 6.09 6.61
N LEU A 217 9.06 5.58 5.52
CA LEU A 217 7.81 4.84 5.54
C LEU A 217 7.93 3.55 6.36
N MET A 218 8.99 2.78 6.18
CA MET A 218 9.26 1.57 6.98
C MET A 218 9.33 1.90 8.48
N TYR A 219 10.02 2.98 8.84
CA TYR A 219 10.12 3.42 10.23
C TYR A 219 8.76 3.80 10.80
N LEU A 220 7.97 4.60 10.08
CA LEU A 220 6.66 5.06 10.53
C LEU A 220 5.65 3.92 10.63
N LEU A 221 5.60 3.02 9.66
CA LEU A 221 4.76 1.82 9.71
C LEU A 221 5.06 0.96 10.93
N PHE A 222 6.33 0.87 11.32
CA PHE A 222 6.72 0.09 12.49
C PHE A 222 6.48 0.83 13.81
N ALA A 223 6.93 2.08 13.91
CA ALA A 223 7.00 2.82 15.17
C ALA A 223 5.77 3.70 15.45
N GLU A 224 5.07 4.11 14.41
CA GLU A 224 3.96 5.05 14.47
C GLU A 224 2.81 4.61 13.51
N PRO A 225 2.33 3.35 13.62
CA PRO A 225 1.21 2.91 12.81
C PRO A 225 -0.05 3.74 13.14
N ARG A 226 -0.93 3.90 12.12
CA ARG A 226 -2.18 4.64 12.27
C ARG A 226 -3.34 3.66 12.40
N PHE A 227 -4.20 3.90 13.38
CA PHE A 227 -5.46 3.18 13.59
C PHE A 227 -6.55 4.24 13.76
N ASP A 228 -7.27 4.49 12.70
CA ASP A 228 -8.32 5.52 12.66
C ASP A 228 -9.67 4.85 12.42
N ALA A 229 -10.63 5.17 13.29
CA ALA A 229 -11.94 4.52 13.28
C ALA A 229 -12.78 4.90 12.05
N GLU A 230 -12.65 6.14 11.55
CA GLU A 230 -13.40 6.60 10.38
C GLU A 230 -12.83 6.00 9.11
N GLU A 231 -11.49 5.92 8.98
CA GLU A 231 -10.80 5.25 7.87
C GLU A 231 -11.16 3.76 7.84
N TYR A 232 -11.18 3.10 8.99
CA TYR A 232 -11.60 1.69 9.10
C TYR A 232 -13.06 1.50 8.72
N ALA A 233 -13.97 2.31 9.27
CA ALA A 233 -15.40 2.23 8.96
C ALA A 233 -15.68 2.43 7.47
N THR A 234 -14.98 3.36 6.82
CA THR A 234 -15.07 3.57 5.38
C THR A 234 -14.67 2.31 4.61
N GLY A 235 -13.58 1.65 5.03
CA GLY A 235 -13.14 0.41 4.43
C GLY A 235 -14.15 -0.73 4.61
N ILE A 236 -14.72 -0.89 5.80
CA ILE A 236 -15.74 -1.91 6.06
C ILE A 236 -17.00 -1.66 5.21
N GLN A 237 -17.46 -0.42 5.09
CA GLN A 237 -18.60 -0.08 4.21
C GLN A 237 -18.34 -0.43 2.74
N GLN A 238 -17.11 -0.32 2.25
CA GLN A 238 -16.75 -0.76 0.90
C GLN A 238 -16.93 -2.29 0.74
N ILE A 239 -16.51 -3.08 1.75
CA ILE A 239 -16.72 -4.53 1.72
C ILE A 239 -18.22 -4.85 1.82
N GLU A 240 -18.97 -4.23 2.72
CA GLU A 240 -20.41 -4.42 2.87
C GLU A 240 -21.16 -4.18 1.56
N ALA A 241 -20.79 -3.14 0.81
CA ALA A 241 -21.42 -2.80 -0.45
C ALA A 241 -21.23 -3.87 -1.54
N ILE A 242 -20.09 -4.58 -1.55
CA ILE A 242 -19.76 -5.61 -2.55
C ILE A 242 -20.06 -7.04 -2.07
N LEU A 243 -20.24 -7.24 -0.77
CA LEU A 243 -20.38 -8.54 -0.16
C LEU A 243 -21.50 -9.39 -0.76
N PRO A 244 -22.73 -8.88 -1.02
CA PRO A 244 -23.79 -9.66 -1.66
C PRO A 244 -23.40 -10.18 -3.05
N ASN A 245 -22.60 -9.44 -3.79
CA ASN A 245 -22.12 -9.86 -5.10
C ASN A 245 -21.04 -10.95 -4.97
N ILE A 246 -20.17 -10.84 -3.96
CA ILE A 246 -19.13 -11.84 -3.67
C ILE A 246 -19.78 -13.15 -3.21
N GLU A 247 -20.72 -13.10 -2.28
CA GLU A 247 -21.41 -14.28 -1.73
C GLU A 247 -22.24 -15.04 -2.77
N ASN A 248 -22.63 -14.39 -3.87
CA ASN A 248 -23.35 -15.00 -4.98
C ASN A 248 -22.45 -15.35 -6.19
N ASN A 249 -21.14 -15.07 -6.10
CA ASN A 249 -20.20 -15.38 -7.18
C ASN A 249 -19.81 -16.87 -7.18
N PRO A 250 -20.08 -17.64 -8.26
CA PRO A 250 -19.78 -19.05 -8.31
C PRO A 250 -18.29 -19.38 -8.13
N ASP A 251 -17.38 -18.55 -8.65
CA ASP A 251 -15.93 -18.76 -8.53
C ASP A 251 -15.48 -18.59 -7.09
N PHE A 252 -16.01 -17.57 -6.40
CA PHE A 252 -15.74 -17.34 -4.99
C PHE A 252 -16.23 -18.51 -4.11
N LEU A 253 -17.46 -18.95 -4.33
CA LEU A 253 -18.03 -20.11 -3.63
C LEU A 253 -17.22 -21.38 -3.87
N PHE A 254 -16.78 -21.59 -5.11
CA PHE A 254 -15.94 -22.74 -5.46
C PHE A 254 -14.59 -22.68 -4.76
N GLN A 255 -13.90 -21.52 -4.76
CA GLN A 255 -12.62 -21.35 -4.07
C GLN A 255 -12.74 -21.59 -2.56
N ASN A 256 -13.80 -21.09 -1.92
CA ASN A 256 -14.06 -21.34 -0.51
C ASN A 256 -14.32 -22.82 -0.23
N TYR A 257 -15.10 -23.49 -1.07
CA TYR A 257 -15.32 -24.94 -0.95
C TYR A 257 -14.01 -25.73 -1.08
N VAL A 258 -13.16 -25.37 -2.05
CA VAL A 258 -11.83 -25.98 -2.24
C VAL A 258 -10.97 -25.77 -1.00
N SER A 259 -10.89 -24.53 -0.49
CA SER A 259 -10.13 -24.20 0.70
C SER A 259 -10.60 -24.97 1.93
N LYS A 260 -11.91 -25.02 2.18
CA LYS A 260 -12.48 -25.82 3.29
C LYS A 260 -12.13 -27.30 3.18
N THR A 261 -12.18 -27.85 1.96
CA THR A 261 -11.87 -29.27 1.71
C THR A 261 -10.38 -29.55 1.93
N LEU A 262 -9.50 -28.73 1.34
CA LEU A 262 -8.06 -28.90 1.43
C LEU A 262 -7.52 -28.77 2.87
N TYR A 263 -8.14 -27.95 3.69
CA TYR A 263 -7.70 -27.71 5.06
C TYR A 263 -8.61 -28.34 6.12
N GLY A 264 -9.46 -29.31 5.73
CA GLY A 264 -10.29 -30.11 6.64
C GLY A 264 -11.24 -29.28 7.50
N GLY A 265 -11.73 -28.14 7.00
CA GLY A 265 -12.58 -27.23 7.76
C GLY A 265 -11.89 -26.54 8.92
N ASN A 266 -10.57 -26.40 8.88
CA ASN A 266 -9.81 -25.72 9.91
C ASN A 266 -10.33 -24.28 10.11
N LYS A 267 -10.78 -23.95 11.34
CA LYS A 267 -11.36 -22.65 11.70
C LYS A 267 -10.43 -21.44 11.51
N ARG A 268 -9.13 -21.69 11.35
CA ARG A 268 -8.15 -20.64 11.05
C ARG A 268 -8.08 -20.27 9.56
N VAL A 269 -8.76 -21.02 8.71
CA VAL A 269 -9.02 -20.66 7.31
C VAL A 269 -10.30 -19.84 7.30
N VAL A 270 -10.15 -18.53 7.48
CA VAL A 270 -11.28 -17.61 7.61
C VAL A 270 -11.83 -17.26 6.22
N GLU A 271 -13.15 -17.34 6.09
CA GLU A 271 -13.89 -17.00 4.88
C GLU A 271 -14.56 -15.63 5.05
N LEU A 272 -14.46 -14.77 4.05
CA LEU A 272 -15.19 -13.50 4.05
C LEU A 272 -16.69 -13.77 3.87
N ASN A 273 -17.47 -13.37 4.86
CA ASN A 273 -18.94 -13.39 4.86
C ASN A 273 -19.46 -12.36 5.87
N GLY A 274 -20.79 -12.19 5.95
CA GLY A 274 -21.41 -11.22 6.86
C GLY A 274 -21.07 -11.44 8.34
N GLU A 275 -20.94 -12.68 8.81
CA GLU A 275 -20.59 -13.01 10.19
C GLU A 275 -19.11 -12.64 10.48
N THR A 276 -18.20 -13.02 9.58
CA THR A 276 -16.79 -12.66 9.68
C THR A 276 -16.61 -11.15 9.70
N LEU A 277 -17.27 -10.44 8.80
CA LEU A 277 -17.19 -8.98 8.72
C LEU A 277 -17.73 -8.30 9.99
N ALA A 278 -18.86 -8.77 10.53
CA ALA A 278 -19.45 -8.25 11.77
C ALA A 278 -18.59 -8.54 13.02
N SER A 279 -17.78 -9.60 12.99
CA SER A 279 -16.90 -10.00 14.10
C SER A 279 -15.54 -9.32 14.06
N ALA A 280 -15.14 -8.74 12.92
CA ALA A 280 -13.88 -8.05 12.78
C ALA A 280 -13.88 -6.69 13.48
N SER A 281 -12.74 -6.29 14.05
CA SER A 281 -12.63 -5.00 14.73
C SER A 281 -11.26 -4.35 14.55
N LEU A 282 -11.25 -3.01 14.51
CA LEU A 282 -10.02 -2.22 14.47
C LEU A 282 -9.16 -2.42 15.73
N ASP A 283 -9.78 -2.55 16.90
CA ASP A 283 -9.08 -2.75 18.18
C ASP A 283 -8.29 -4.06 18.17
N THR A 284 -8.85 -5.11 17.56
CA THR A 284 -8.14 -6.38 17.38
C THR A 284 -6.97 -6.23 16.41
N ILE A 285 -7.18 -5.55 15.29
CA ILE A 285 -6.10 -5.25 14.33
C ILE A 285 -4.97 -4.48 15.03
N GLU A 286 -5.28 -3.42 15.77
CA GLU A 286 -4.31 -2.63 16.52
C GLU A 286 -3.55 -3.47 17.54
N THR A 287 -4.26 -4.25 18.33
CA THR A 287 -3.67 -5.12 19.38
C THR A 287 -2.68 -6.11 18.78
N VAL A 288 -3.09 -6.80 17.72
CA VAL A 288 -2.23 -7.77 17.02
C VAL A 288 -1.03 -7.07 16.38
N TYR A 289 -1.26 -5.96 15.69
CA TYR A 289 -0.19 -5.20 15.03
C TYR A 289 0.87 -4.76 16.04
N ARG A 290 0.46 -4.08 17.12
CA ARG A 290 1.39 -3.59 18.15
C ARG A 290 2.13 -4.73 18.87
N ARG A 291 1.50 -5.90 18.99
CA ARG A 291 2.15 -7.10 19.55
C ARG A 291 3.22 -7.66 18.61
N LEU A 292 2.94 -7.73 17.30
CA LEU A 292 3.85 -8.28 16.30
C LEU A 292 5.00 -7.33 15.96
N PHE A 293 4.75 -6.03 15.92
CA PHE A 293 5.72 -4.99 15.55
C PHE A 293 6.22 -4.19 16.76
N ASN A 294 6.56 -4.86 17.86
CA ASN A 294 6.97 -4.19 19.09
C ASN A 294 8.48 -3.97 19.24
N ASN A 295 9.31 -4.79 18.60
CA ASN A 295 10.78 -4.69 18.62
C ASN A 295 11.41 -5.48 17.48
N VAL A 296 12.69 -5.22 17.18
CA VAL A 296 13.42 -5.85 16.07
C VAL A 296 14.22 -7.10 16.47
N GLY A 297 13.95 -7.68 17.64
CA GLY A 297 14.63 -8.92 18.05
C GLY A 297 14.36 -10.05 17.06
N GLY A 298 15.44 -10.68 16.55
CA GLY A 298 15.35 -11.79 15.61
C GLY A 298 14.91 -11.41 14.19
N ALA A 299 14.60 -10.14 13.93
CA ALA A 299 14.25 -9.67 12.60
C ALA A 299 15.47 -9.59 11.66
N THR A 300 15.17 -9.69 10.37
CA THR A 300 16.16 -9.42 9.30
C THR A 300 15.57 -8.44 8.30
N LEU A 301 16.29 -7.36 8.02
CA LEU A 301 15.98 -6.43 6.93
C LEU A 301 16.80 -6.85 5.70
N TYR A 302 16.12 -7.23 4.64
CA TYR A 302 16.71 -7.50 3.33
C TYR A 302 16.60 -6.25 2.46
N ILE A 303 17.72 -5.90 1.79
CA ILE A 303 17.79 -4.79 0.83
C ILE A 303 18.48 -5.32 -0.41
N ILE A 304 17.78 -5.37 -1.53
CA ILE A 304 18.26 -5.97 -2.78
C ILE A 304 17.99 -5.01 -3.92
N GLY A 305 18.98 -4.72 -4.73
CA GLY A 305 18.84 -3.88 -5.91
C GLY A 305 20.01 -2.93 -6.14
N ASN A 306 19.74 -1.86 -6.88
CA ASN A 306 20.74 -0.86 -7.22
C ASN A 306 21.03 0.06 -6.02
N VAL A 307 21.93 -0.37 -5.16
CA VAL A 307 22.36 0.36 -3.96
C VAL A 307 23.88 0.40 -3.84
N ASP A 308 24.38 1.50 -3.34
CA ASP A 308 25.76 1.65 -2.90
C ASP A 308 25.85 1.53 -1.38
N LEU A 309 26.79 0.73 -0.89
CA LEU A 309 26.92 0.40 0.53
C LEU A 309 27.31 1.62 1.40
N GLU A 310 28.07 2.55 0.87
CA GLU A 310 28.55 3.72 1.64
C GLU A 310 27.41 4.73 1.85
N THR A 311 26.60 4.96 0.82
CA THR A 311 25.42 5.85 0.90
C THR A 311 24.26 5.19 1.64
N LEU A 312 24.11 3.87 1.55
CA LEU A 312 23.05 3.11 2.21
C LEU A 312 23.26 3.02 3.74
N LYS A 313 24.50 2.80 4.19
CA LYS A 313 24.81 2.55 5.60
C LYS A 313 24.31 3.64 6.55
N PRO A 314 24.50 4.94 6.28
CA PRO A 314 23.94 6.00 7.11
C PRO A 314 22.42 5.96 7.24
N MET A 315 21.68 5.64 6.16
CA MET A 315 20.21 5.49 6.18
C MET A 315 19.79 4.31 7.05
N VAL A 316 20.44 3.15 6.89
CA VAL A 316 20.21 1.96 7.74
C VAL A 316 20.46 2.30 9.21
N GLU A 317 21.59 2.95 9.55
CA GLU A 317 21.92 3.32 10.92
C GLU A 317 20.91 4.32 11.50
N LYS A 318 20.43 5.27 10.70
CA LYS A 318 19.46 6.30 11.13
C LYS A 318 18.06 5.71 11.33
N TYR A 319 17.49 5.07 10.33
CA TYR A 319 16.09 4.66 10.33
C TYR A 319 15.90 3.26 10.95
N ALA A 320 16.53 2.24 10.40
CA ALA A 320 16.44 0.88 10.91
C ALA A 320 17.10 0.76 12.31
N GLY A 321 18.17 1.52 12.54
CA GLY A 321 18.83 1.62 13.83
C GLY A 321 18.01 2.31 14.92
N SER A 322 16.99 3.09 14.55
CA SER A 322 16.07 3.75 15.51
C SER A 322 14.88 2.88 15.90
N LEU A 323 14.69 1.74 15.25
CA LEU A 323 13.63 0.79 15.64
C LEU A 323 13.90 0.20 17.04
N PRO A 324 12.85 -0.09 17.82
CA PRO A 324 12.98 -0.59 19.19
C PRO A 324 13.84 -1.83 19.30
N LYS A 325 14.77 -1.83 20.25
CA LYS A 325 15.69 -2.95 20.51
C LYS A 325 14.94 -4.16 21.04
N GLY A 326 15.25 -5.36 20.50
CA GLY A 326 14.79 -6.64 21.00
C GLY A 326 15.93 -7.62 21.25
N LYS A 327 15.74 -8.55 22.20
CA LYS A 327 16.72 -9.61 22.50
C LYS A 327 16.37 -10.94 21.85
N LYS A 328 15.09 -11.23 21.69
CA LYS A 328 14.60 -12.51 21.12
C LYS A 328 13.62 -12.21 20.00
N GLY A 329 13.71 -13.00 18.94
CA GLY A 329 12.74 -13.01 17.84
C GLY A 329 11.49 -13.81 18.21
N THR A 330 10.43 -13.52 17.50
CA THR A 330 9.25 -14.38 17.41
C THR A 330 9.61 -15.67 16.68
N LYS A 331 8.88 -16.75 16.97
CA LYS A 331 9.00 -18.04 16.31
C LYS A 331 7.63 -18.50 15.85
N VAL A 332 7.62 -19.31 14.82
CA VAL A 332 6.40 -19.99 14.37
C VAL A 332 5.84 -20.83 15.53
N ASN A 333 4.55 -20.66 15.81
CA ASN A 333 3.80 -21.54 16.71
C ASN A 333 3.23 -22.70 15.88
N GLU A 334 3.90 -23.84 15.95
CA GLU A 334 3.55 -25.02 15.15
C GLU A 334 2.12 -25.52 15.42
N ALA A 335 1.61 -25.33 16.65
CA ALA A 335 0.24 -25.72 17.00
C ALA A 335 -0.84 -24.94 16.23
N ASN A 336 -0.50 -23.74 15.76
CA ASN A 336 -1.39 -22.87 14.99
C ASN A 336 -1.12 -22.90 13.47
N MET A 337 -0.25 -23.77 13.01
CA MET A 337 -0.04 -23.94 11.57
C MET A 337 -1.25 -24.58 10.90
N ILE A 338 -1.65 -23.98 9.77
CA ILE A 338 -2.67 -24.55 8.91
C ILE A 338 -1.98 -25.55 7.98
N GLN A 339 -2.44 -26.80 8.02
CA GLN A 339 -1.92 -27.90 7.20
C GLN A 339 -3.03 -28.46 6.32
N MET A 340 -2.68 -28.83 5.11
CA MET A 340 -3.58 -29.60 4.24
C MET A 340 -3.80 -30.99 4.82
N VAL A 341 -5.01 -31.51 4.69
CA VAL A 341 -5.40 -32.88 5.11
C VAL A 341 -5.11 -33.88 4.00
#